data_b416a78526b401813404424953b2f402
#
_entry.id   b416a78526b401813404424953b2f402
#
_cell.length_a   1.000
_cell.length_b   1.000
_cell.length_c   1.000
_cell.angle_alpha   90.00
_cell.angle_beta   90.00
_cell.angle_gamma   90.00
#
_symmetry.space_group_name_H-M   'P 1'
#
loop_
_entity.id
_entity.type
_entity.pdbx_description
1 polymer ?
#
loop_
_entity_poly.entity_id
_entity_poly.type
_entity_poly.pdbx_seq_one_letter_code
_entity_poly.pdbx_strand_id
1 'polypeptide(L)'
;LYTAHALALKEELEQMSGDTYGSEHIQVLAELTKLRQICCDPSLCFDRYKGGSAKLDTCMELITGGIAGGHKILLFSQFTSMLELIGARLKKEGIAFHELTGATPKEERIRMAGAFQTDDTPVFLISLKAGGTGLNLTAADVVIHYDPWWNVAASDGYRK
;
A
#
# COMPACT_ATOMS: atom_id res chain seq x y z
N LEU A 1 5.25 -17.28 -10.18
CA LEU A 1 3.94 -16.61 -10.26
C LEU A 1 4.00 -15.38 -11.16
N TYR A 2 4.77 -14.34 -10.80
CA TYR A 2 4.86 -13.10 -11.57
C TYR A 2 5.19 -13.35 -13.05
N THR A 3 6.24 -14.09 -13.32
CA THR A 3 6.70 -14.39 -14.70
C THR A 3 5.63 -15.09 -15.53
N ALA A 4 4.89 -16.04 -14.94
CA ALA A 4 3.82 -16.76 -15.63
C ALA A 4 2.66 -15.82 -16.00
N HIS A 5 2.23 -14.93 -15.08
CA HIS A 5 1.18 -13.95 -15.36
C HIS A 5 1.64 -12.86 -16.35
N ALA A 6 2.89 -12.42 -16.25
CA ALA A 6 3.44 -11.43 -17.19
C ALA A 6 3.53 -11.99 -18.63
N LEU A 7 3.90 -13.27 -18.79
CA LEU A 7 3.91 -13.95 -20.10
C LEU A 7 2.50 -14.11 -20.65
N ALA A 8 1.52 -14.53 -19.85
CA ALA A 8 0.13 -14.66 -20.26
C ALA A 8 -0.43 -13.31 -20.73
N LEU A 9 -0.20 -12.23 -19.98
CA LEU A 9 -0.61 -10.89 -20.37
C LEU A 9 0.04 -10.45 -21.68
N LYS A 10 1.33 -10.75 -21.87
CA LYS A 10 2.03 -10.43 -23.11
C LYS A 10 1.39 -11.15 -24.31
N GLU A 11 1.09 -12.44 -24.18
CA GLU A 11 0.41 -13.23 -25.24
C GLU A 11 -0.99 -12.70 -25.56
N GLU A 12 -1.76 -12.29 -24.52
CA GLU A 12 -3.06 -11.64 -24.71
C GLU A 12 -2.93 -10.33 -25.49
N LEU A 13 -1.96 -9.46 -25.10
CA LEU A 13 -1.71 -8.20 -25.79
C LEU A 13 -1.29 -8.37 -27.26
N GLU A 14 -0.50 -9.40 -27.58
CA GLU A 14 -0.07 -9.71 -28.93
C GLU A 14 -1.24 -10.23 -29.82
N GLN A 15 -2.28 -10.82 -29.21
CA GLN A 15 -3.47 -11.32 -29.88
C GLN A 15 -4.56 -10.27 -30.08
N MET A 16 -4.46 -9.14 -29.36
CA MET A 16 -5.43 -8.04 -29.45
C MET A 16 -5.29 -7.32 -30.81
N SER A 17 -6.26 -7.49 -31.68
CA SER A 17 -6.36 -6.74 -32.93
C SER A 17 -7.07 -5.40 -32.69
N GLY A 18 -6.48 -4.32 -33.18
CA GLY A 18 -6.71 -2.90 -32.85
C GLY A 18 -8.10 -2.27 -33.01
N ASP A 19 -9.20 -3.01 -32.98
CA ASP A 19 -10.53 -2.47 -33.31
C ASP A 19 -11.55 -2.44 -32.15
N THR A 20 -11.20 -2.92 -30.93
CA THR A 20 -12.14 -2.97 -29.80
C THR A 20 -11.70 -2.11 -28.62
N TYR A 21 -11.84 -0.80 -28.75
CA TYR A 21 -11.22 0.24 -27.90
C TYR A 21 -11.71 0.34 -26.44
N GLY A 22 -12.70 -0.36 -25.96
CA GLY A 22 -13.28 -0.12 -24.64
C GLY A 22 -13.02 -1.22 -23.60
N SER A 23 -13.48 -2.43 -23.86
CA SER A 23 -13.45 -3.53 -22.90
C SER A 23 -12.05 -4.14 -22.71
N GLU A 24 -11.26 -4.19 -23.78
CA GLU A 24 -9.91 -4.74 -23.78
C GLU A 24 -8.94 -3.90 -22.94
N HIS A 25 -9.03 -2.57 -23.01
CA HIS A 25 -8.23 -1.69 -22.17
C HIS A 25 -8.50 -1.88 -20.66
N ILE A 26 -9.77 -2.12 -20.29
CA ILE A 26 -10.14 -2.38 -18.89
C ILE A 26 -9.54 -3.70 -18.43
N GLN A 27 -9.53 -4.72 -19.27
CA GLN A 27 -8.96 -6.03 -18.96
C GLN A 27 -7.44 -5.95 -18.79
N VAL A 28 -6.73 -5.25 -19.68
CA VAL A 28 -5.28 -4.99 -19.56
C VAL A 28 -4.95 -4.26 -18.27
N LEU A 29 -5.71 -3.22 -17.90
CA LEU A 29 -5.51 -2.50 -16.65
C LEU A 29 -5.75 -3.38 -15.42
N ALA A 30 -6.74 -4.29 -15.49
CA ALA A 30 -7.01 -5.25 -14.42
C ALA A 30 -5.84 -6.22 -14.22
N GLU A 31 -5.29 -6.77 -15.32
CA GLU A 31 -4.14 -7.68 -15.27
C GLU A 31 -2.85 -6.97 -14.81
N LEU A 32 -2.60 -5.72 -15.25
CA LEU A 32 -1.51 -4.90 -14.72
C LEU A 32 -1.66 -4.64 -13.22
N THR A 33 -2.89 -4.40 -12.75
CA THR A 33 -3.18 -4.23 -11.31
C THR A 33 -2.87 -5.51 -10.55
N LYS A 34 -3.26 -6.67 -11.08
CA LYS A 34 -2.99 -7.99 -10.52
C LYS A 34 -1.48 -8.28 -10.44
N LEU A 35 -0.71 -7.98 -11.50
CA LEU A 35 0.75 -8.09 -11.47
C LEU A 35 1.36 -7.23 -10.36
N ARG A 36 0.87 -6.03 -10.14
CA ARG A 36 1.31 -5.14 -9.07
C ARG A 36 0.96 -5.70 -7.68
N GLN A 37 -0.23 -6.28 -7.53
CA GLN A 37 -0.63 -6.96 -6.29
C GLN A 37 0.27 -8.17 -6.01
N ILE A 38 0.59 -8.98 -7.02
CA ILE A 38 1.53 -10.12 -6.88
C ILE A 38 2.92 -9.62 -6.41
N CYS A 39 3.38 -8.47 -6.89
CA CYS A 39 4.63 -7.85 -6.42
C CYS A 39 4.56 -7.32 -4.98
N CYS A 40 3.37 -6.96 -4.50
CA CYS A 40 3.17 -6.56 -3.11
C CYS A 40 3.16 -7.77 -2.18
N ASP A 41 2.23 -8.68 -2.43
CA ASP A 41 2.12 -9.97 -1.76
C ASP A 41 1.28 -10.91 -2.64
N PRO A 42 1.78 -12.10 -3.01
CA PRO A 42 1.01 -13.02 -3.85
C PRO A 42 -0.31 -13.48 -3.23
N SER A 43 -0.46 -13.43 -1.91
CA SER A 43 -1.71 -13.79 -1.24
C SER A 43 -2.87 -12.84 -1.56
N LEU A 44 -2.58 -11.63 -2.06
CA LEU A 44 -3.61 -10.69 -2.54
C LEU A 44 -4.36 -11.20 -3.79
N CYS A 45 -3.73 -12.13 -4.53
CA CYS A 45 -4.30 -12.70 -5.76
C CYS A 45 -4.58 -14.20 -5.65
N PHE A 46 -4.03 -14.88 -4.67
CA PHE A 46 -4.08 -16.34 -4.55
C PHE A 46 -4.40 -16.77 -3.12
N ASP A 47 -5.67 -17.10 -2.85
CA ASP A 47 -6.18 -17.48 -1.51
C ASP A 47 -5.42 -18.66 -0.86
N ARG A 48 -4.82 -19.52 -1.66
CA ARG A 48 -4.08 -20.71 -1.18
C ARG A 48 -2.57 -20.48 -1.09
N TYR A 49 -2.10 -19.27 -1.35
CA TYR A 49 -0.68 -18.96 -1.28
C TYR A 49 -0.20 -18.93 0.18
N LYS A 50 0.86 -19.70 0.46
CA LYS A 50 1.46 -19.80 1.81
C LYS A 50 2.97 -19.54 1.80
N GLY A 51 3.51 -19.03 0.69
CA GLY A 51 4.95 -18.87 0.49
C GLY A 51 5.58 -17.65 1.19
N GLY A 52 4.78 -16.82 1.86
CA GLY A 52 5.28 -15.58 2.47
C GLY A 52 5.60 -14.48 1.44
N SER A 53 6.01 -13.33 1.90
CA SER A 53 6.40 -12.18 1.08
C SER A 53 7.68 -11.56 1.62
N ALA A 54 8.78 -11.72 0.89
CA ALA A 54 10.05 -11.08 1.25
C ALA A 54 9.93 -9.56 1.34
N LYS A 55 9.07 -8.97 0.52
CA LYS A 55 8.79 -7.53 0.57
C LYS A 55 8.09 -7.12 1.87
N LEU A 56 7.13 -7.92 2.33
CA LEU A 56 6.48 -7.69 3.62
C LEU A 56 7.47 -7.86 4.77
N ASP A 57 8.30 -8.91 4.74
CA ASP A 57 9.29 -9.15 5.77
C ASP A 57 10.30 -7.99 5.85
N THR A 58 10.84 -7.52 4.72
CA THR A 58 11.72 -6.33 4.67
C THR A 58 11.01 -5.06 5.18
N CYS A 59 9.73 -4.89 4.83
CA CYS A 59 8.94 -3.75 5.34
C CYS A 59 8.83 -3.79 6.86
N MET A 60 8.57 -4.97 7.44
CA MET A 60 8.51 -5.15 8.89
C MET A 60 9.87 -4.89 9.56
N GLU A 61 10.98 -5.31 8.95
CA GLU A 61 12.33 -4.99 9.43
C GLU A 61 12.59 -3.47 9.46
N LEU A 62 12.18 -2.76 8.41
CA LEU A 62 12.29 -1.30 8.37
C LEU A 62 11.44 -0.62 9.45
N ILE A 63 10.21 -1.10 9.66
CA ILE A 63 9.32 -0.56 10.69
C ILE A 63 9.92 -0.80 12.08
N THR A 64 10.31 -2.03 12.40
CA THR A 64 10.87 -2.37 13.72
C THR A 64 12.18 -1.64 13.98
N GLY A 65 13.03 -1.51 12.97
CA GLY A 65 14.27 -0.74 13.06
C GLY A 65 14.00 0.76 13.29
N GLY A 66 13.03 1.34 12.58
CA GLY A 66 12.61 2.72 12.78
C GLY A 66 12.07 2.97 14.19
N ILE A 67 11.20 2.10 14.69
CA ILE A 67 10.65 2.19 16.05
C ILE A 67 11.77 2.10 17.09
N ALA A 68 12.71 1.17 16.92
CA ALA A 68 13.87 1.03 17.81
C ALA A 68 14.75 2.29 17.81
N GLY A 69 14.78 3.03 16.70
CA GLY A 69 15.44 4.33 16.58
C GLY A 69 14.63 5.51 17.16
N GLY A 70 13.43 5.27 17.69
CA GLY A 70 12.55 6.34 18.23
C GLY A 70 11.78 7.12 17.17
N HIS A 71 11.67 6.58 15.93
CA HIS A 71 11.00 7.22 14.80
C HIS A 71 9.51 6.90 14.74
N LYS A 72 8.71 7.86 14.28
CA LYS A 72 7.32 7.64 13.87
C LYS A 72 7.24 7.50 12.35
N ILE A 73 6.45 6.54 11.90
CA ILE A 73 6.46 6.04 10.53
C ILE A 73 5.10 6.25 9.87
N LEU A 74 5.08 6.88 8.69
CA LEU A 74 3.95 6.84 7.77
C LEU A 74 4.19 5.74 6.75
N LEU A 75 3.22 4.86 6.56
CA LEU A 75 3.28 3.83 5.53
C LEU A 75 2.11 3.98 4.57
N PHE A 76 2.42 4.13 3.30
CA PHE A 76 1.45 4.30 2.23
C PHE A 76 1.37 3.07 1.35
N SER A 77 0.15 2.66 0.99
CA SER A 77 -0.14 1.70 -0.08
C SER A 77 -1.37 2.12 -0.88
N GLN A 78 -1.39 1.82 -2.17
CA GLN A 78 -2.59 1.98 -2.98
C GLN A 78 -3.63 0.88 -2.74
N PHE A 79 -3.21 -0.29 -2.22
CA PHE A 79 -4.05 -1.43 -1.96
C PHE A 79 -4.44 -1.49 -0.48
N THR A 80 -5.73 -1.30 -0.18
CA THR A 80 -6.24 -1.42 1.20
C THR A 80 -6.06 -2.84 1.74
N SER A 81 -6.22 -3.86 0.90
CA SER A 81 -5.93 -5.25 1.26
C SER A 81 -4.47 -5.48 1.69
N MET A 82 -3.51 -4.72 1.12
CA MET A 82 -2.12 -4.78 1.58
C MET A 82 -1.95 -4.11 2.93
N LEU A 83 -2.64 -2.99 3.20
CA LEU A 83 -2.64 -2.36 4.52
C LEU A 83 -3.21 -3.29 5.59
N GLU A 84 -4.27 -4.06 5.26
CA GLU A 84 -4.84 -5.08 6.14
C GLU A 84 -3.83 -6.17 6.49
N LEU A 85 -3.04 -6.67 5.51
CA LEU A 85 -1.98 -7.65 5.75
C LEU A 85 -0.87 -7.08 6.65
N ILE A 86 -0.42 -5.85 6.38
CA ILE A 86 0.57 -5.15 7.21
C ILE A 86 0.02 -4.95 8.61
N GLY A 87 -1.22 -4.48 8.75
CA GLY A 87 -1.88 -4.28 10.03
C GLY A 87 -2.02 -5.57 10.84
N ALA A 88 -2.36 -6.68 10.18
CA ALA A 88 -2.41 -8.00 10.81
C ALA A 88 -1.02 -8.43 11.34
N ARG A 89 0.05 -8.14 10.59
CA ARG A 89 1.42 -8.42 10.99
C ARG A 89 1.85 -7.55 12.17
N LEU A 90 1.55 -6.24 12.14
CA LEU A 90 1.82 -5.32 13.24
C LEU A 90 1.11 -5.75 14.54
N LYS A 91 -0.17 -6.13 14.46
CA LYS A 91 -0.92 -6.68 15.60
C LYS A 91 -0.27 -7.92 16.19
N LYS A 92 0.17 -8.84 15.33
CA LYS A 92 0.86 -10.07 15.75
C LYS A 92 2.17 -9.78 16.50
N GLU A 93 2.85 -8.71 16.14
CA GLU A 93 4.12 -8.26 16.75
C GLU A 93 3.89 -7.30 17.93
N GLY A 94 2.62 -6.99 18.27
CA GLY A 94 2.27 -6.10 19.38
C GLY A 94 2.56 -4.63 19.13
N ILE A 95 2.69 -4.23 17.85
CA ILE A 95 2.97 -2.85 17.45
C ILE A 95 1.66 -2.10 17.25
N ALA A 96 1.47 -0.99 17.97
CA ALA A 96 0.32 -0.11 17.81
C ALA A 96 0.40 0.66 16.50
N PHE A 97 -0.75 0.90 15.86
CA PHE A 97 -0.84 1.69 14.65
C PHE A 97 -2.21 2.34 14.49
N HIS A 98 -2.24 3.45 13.75
CA HIS A 98 -3.47 4.01 13.18
C HIS A 98 -3.62 3.54 11.73
N GLU A 99 -4.86 3.43 11.24
CA GLU A 99 -5.14 3.07 9.86
C GLU A 99 -6.18 4.01 9.26
N LEU A 100 -5.85 4.61 8.11
CA LEU A 100 -6.68 5.55 7.39
C LEU A 100 -6.91 5.06 5.96
N THR A 101 -8.17 4.79 5.62
CA THR A 101 -8.59 4.36 4.29
C THR A 101 -9.61 5.33 3.67
N GLY A 102 -10.00 5.07 2.42
CA GLY A 102 -11.06 5.83 1.76
C GLY A 102 -12.42 5.76 2.47
N ALA A 103 -12.67 4.69 3.22
CA ALA A 103 -13.89 4.48 4.00
C ALA A 103 -13.91 5.24 5.33
N THR A 104 -12.77 5.75 5.81
CA THR A 104 -12.68 6.48 7.09
C THR A 104 -13.41 7.82 6.99
N PRO A 105 -14.40 8.12 7.87
CA PRO A 105 -15.12 9.39 7.90
C PRO A 105 -14.19 10.59 8.13
N LYS A 106 -14.59 11.77 7.63
CA LYS A 106 -13.75 12.98 7.69
C LYS A 106 -13.36 13.38 9.11
N GLU A 107 -14.31 13.34 10.04
CA GLU A 107 -14.09 13.68 11.45
C GLU A 107 -13.10 12.73 12.09
N GLU A 108 -13.21 11.43 11.78
CA GLU A 108 -12.32 10.41 12.29
C GLU A 108 -10.89 10.56 11.74
N ARG A 109 -10.74 10.97 10.47
CA ARG A 109 -9.44 11.28 9.88
C ARG A 109 -8.71 12.37 10.65
N ILE A 110 -9.44 13.46 10.96
CA ILE A 110 -8.89 14.60 11.72
C ILE A 110 -8.52 14.16 13.13
N ARG A 111 -9.39 13.37 13.79
CA ARG A 111 -9.14 12.84 15.13
C ARG A 111 -7.89 11.95 15.18
N MET A 112 -7.77 11.02 14.25
CA MET A 112 -6.61 10.11 14.18
C MET A 112 -5.31 10.86 13.85
N ALA A 113 -5.36 11.81 12.93
CA ALA A 113 -4.20 12.65 12.61
C ALA A 113 -3.76 13.47 13.83
N GLY A 114 -4.71 14.04 14.57
CA GLY A 114 -4.43 14.77 15.83
C GLY A 114 -3.86 13.86 16.92
N ALA A 115 -4.45 12.67 17.11
CA ALA A 115 -3.96 11.68 18.07
C ALA A 115 -2.52 11.27 17.76
N PHE A 116 -2.22 10.94 16.51
CA PHE A 116 -0.88 10.55 16.08
C PHE A 116 0.19 11.61 16.35
N GLN A 117 -0.17 12.91 16.37
CA GLN A 117 0.78 13.98 16.73
C GLN A 117 1.22 13.94 18.18
N THR A 118 0.38 13.42 19.09
CA THR A 118 0.56 13.57 20.54
C THR A 118 0.65 12.25 21.30
N ASP A 119 0.17 11.14 20.70
CA ASP A 119 0.25 9.80 21.31
C ASP A 119 1.60 9.12 20.98
N ASP A 120 1.84 7.95 21.59
CA ASP A 120 3.05 7.16 21.39
C ASP A 120 2.89 6.11 20.27
N THR A 121 1.83 6.19 19.46
CA THR A 121 1.60 5.27 18.34
C THR A 121 2.70 5.45 17.29
N PRO A 122 3.51 4.41 17.00
CA PRO A 122 4.68 4.58 16.15
C PRO A 122 4.39 4.54 14.65
N VAL A 123 3.25 3.94 14.24
CA VAL A 123 2.96 3.66 12.83
C VAL A 123 1.60 4.22 12.42
N PHE A 124 1.52 4.84 11.26
CA PHE A 124 0.27 5.22 10.62
C PHE A 124 0.20 4.62 9.21
N LEU A 125 -0.73 3.69 9.00
CA LEU A 125 -1.04 3.09 7.71
C LEU A 125 -2.03 3.96 6.95
N ILE A 126 -1.73 4.33 5.72
CA ILE A 126 -2.54 5.28 4.95
C ILE A 126 -2.75 4.76 3.53
N SER A 127 -4.01 4.66 3.09
CA SER A 127 -4.27 4.40 1.68
C SER A 127 -3.97 5.66 0.84
N LEU A 128 -3.30 5.49 -0.30
CA LEU A 128 -2.92 6.61 -1.17
C LEU A 128 -4.12 7.45 -1.62
N LYS A 129 -5.30 6.83 -1.81
CA LYS A 129 -6.54 7.55 -2.12
C LYS A 129 -7.04 8.43 -0.98
N ALA A 130 -6.77 8.06 0.26
CA ALA A 130 -7.19 8.81 1.45
C ALA A 130 -6.18 9.87 1.88
N GLY A 131 -4.90 9.65 1.59
CA GLY A 131 -3.80 10.53 1.99
C GLY A 131 -3.79 11.90 1.31
N GLY A 132 -4.42 12.06 0.14
CA GLY A 132 -4.50 13.33 -0.61
C GLY A 132 -5.34 14.44 0.05
N THR A 133 -5.77 14.27 1.30
CA THR A 133 -6.73 15.15 1.98
C THR A 133 -6.10 16.23 2.89
N GLY A 134 -4.83 16.58 2.70
CA GLY A 134 -4.18 17.67 3.45
C GLY A 134 -4.05 17.41 4.95
N LEU A 135 -3.78 16.16 5.34
CA LEU A 135 -3.54 15.79 6.74
C LEU A 135 -2.18 16.33 7.20
N ASN A 136 -2.17 16.98 8.35
CA ASN A 136 -0.92 17.38 9.00
C ASN A 136 -0.38 16.22 9.85
N LEU A 137 0.70 15.57 9.39
CA LEU A 137 1.31 14.39 10.03
C LEU A 137 2.80 14.63 10.33
N THR A 138 3.12 15.84 10.80
CA THR A 138 4.49 16.29 11.04
C THR A 138 5.22 15.59 12.20
N ALA A 139 4.51 14.80 13.01
CA ALA A 139 5.14 13.99 14.04
C ALA A 139 5.94 12.80 13.45
N ALA A 140 5.68 12.42 12.20
CA ALA A 140 6.43 11.36 11.52
C ALA A 140 7.65 11.94 10.82
N ASP A 141 8.76 11.22 10.93
CA ASP A 141 10.04 11.54 10.30
C ASP A 141 10.50 10.45 9.31
N VAL A 142 9.80 9.32 9.26
CA VAL A 142 10.03 8.25 8.28
C VAL A 142 8.78 8.03 7.44
N VAL A 143 8.97 7.94 6.12
CA VAL A 143 7.90 7.65 5.17
C VAL A 143 8.27 6.41 4.35
N ILE A 144 7.39 5.41 4.34
CA ILE A 144 7.52 4.19 3.57
C ILE A 144 6.41 4.17 2.52
N HIS A 145 6.78 4.14 1.25
CA HIS A 145 5.88 3.81 0.16
C HIS A 145 6.01 2.32 -0.15
N TYR A 146 5.01 1.54 0.26
CA TYR A 146 5.05 0.09 0.06
C TYR A 146 5.00 -0.29 -1.43
N ASP A 147 4.19 0.43 -2.20
CA ASP A 147 4.06 0.25 -3.64
C ASP A 147 4.11 1.61 -4.36
N PRO A 148 4.76 1.68 -5.54
CA PRO A 148 4.86 2.92 -6.30
C PRO A 148 3.51 3.28 -6.94
N TRP A 149 3.23 4.57 -7.02
CA TRP A 149 2.09 5.12 -7.75
C TRP A 149 2.53 5.67 -9.11
N TRP A 150 1.70 5.49 -10.16
CA TRP A 150 2.03 6.00 -11.51
C TRP A 150 2.06 7.52 -11.59
N ASN A 151 1.29 8.19 -10.76
CA ASN A 151 1.24 9.64 -10.75
C ASN A 151 2.24 10.17 -9.72
N VAL A 152 3.41 10.56 -10.19
CA VAL A 152 4.52 11.11 -9.38
C VAL A 152 4.07 12.34 -8.60
N ALA A 153 3.18 13.17 -9.15
CA ALA A 153 2.66 14.36 -8.48
C ALA A 153 1.86 14.02 -7.20
N ALA A 154 1.20 12.85 -7.15
CA ALA A 154 0.50 12.40 -5.95
C ALA A 154 1.45 11.93 -4.86
N SER A 155 2.64 11.42 -5.21
CA SER A 155 3.66 10.98 -4.24
C SER A 155 4.51 12.15 -3.71
N ASP A 156 4.70 13.21 -4.48
CA ASP A 156 5.51 14.37 -4.07
C ASP A 156 4.78 15.29 -3.08
N GLY A 157 3.45 15.21 -3.01
CA GLY A 157 2.64 15.94 -2.02
C GLY A 157 2.94 15.57 -0.56
N TYR A 158 3.62 14.45 -0.31
CA TYR A 158 3.99 13.95 1.02
C TYR A 158 5.47 14.21 1.40
N ARG A 159 6.23 14.89 0.53
CA ARG A 159 7.66 15.18 0.74
C ARG A 159 7.94 16.58 1.31
N LYS A 160 6.90 17.29 1.76
CA LYS A 160 7.08 18.63 2.35
C LYS A 160 6.80 18.62 3.83
#